data_72de5a156e5240c933bb34a585c2e511
#
_entry.id   72de5a156e5240c933bb34a585c2e511
#
_cell.length_a   1.000
_cell.length_b   1.000
_cell.length_c   1.000
_cell.angle_alpha   90.00
_cell.angle_beta   90.00
_cell.angle_gamma   90.00
#
_symmetry.space_group_name_H-M   'P 1'
#
loop_
_entity.id
_entity.type
_entity.pdbx_description
1 polymer ?
#
loop_
_entity_poly.entity_id
_entity_poly.type
_entity_poly.pdbx_seq_one_letter_code
_entity_poly.pdbx_strand_id
1 'polypeptide(L)'
;PWYQHEEIGYNYRMSNVIAGVVRGQFPYLEEHIAQKKAIYERYKEEFKGLPVKMNPYDENNSEPNFWLSCMIINPDAMCKQVRGEQEVLYTPEHGKSCPTEILEAIASINAEGRPIWKPMHMQPIYRMNGFITREGNGRAKTNAYISGGATGADGKPLDIGMDIFHRGLCLPSD
;
A
#
# COMPACT_ATOMS: atom_id res chain seq x y z
N PRO A 1 -9.35 -8.67 0.63
CA PRO A 1 -8.85 -8.47 1.98
C PRO A 1 -7.83 -7.33 1.99
N TRP A 2 -7.75 -6.56 3.07
CA TRP A 2 -6.85 -5.40 3.22
C TRP A 2 -6.13 -5.39 4.56
N TYR A 3 -5.77 -6.56 5.07
CA TYR A 3 -5.00 -6.73 6.31
C TYR A 3 -5.64 -6.03 7.51
N GLN A 4 -6.92 -6.31 7.76
CA GLN A 4 -7.66 -5.77 8.89
C GLN A 4 -7.40 -6.61 10.16
N HIS A 5 -7.18 -5.94 11.28
CA HIS A 5 -6.96 -6.54 12.58
C HIS A 5 -8.07 -6.11 13.54
N GLU A 6 -8.68 -7.07 14.21
CA GLU A 6 -9.77 -6.87 15.19
C GLU A 6 -9.30 -7.19 16.60
N GLU A 7 -8.30 -8.07 16.72
CA GLU A 7 -7.71 -8.50 17.98
C GLU A 7 -6.20 -8.34 17.98
N ILE A 8 -5.60 -8.22 19.17
CA ILE A 8 -4.16 -8.13 19.32
C ILE A 8 -3.54 -9.51 19.13
N GLY A 9 -2.65 -9.65 18.17
CA GLY A 9 -1.77 -10.79 18.00
C GLY A 9 -0.36 -10.49 18.46
N TYR A 10 0.44 -11.54 18.59
CA TYR A 10 1.83 -11.44 19.01
C TYR A 10 2.74 -11.93 17.88
N ASN A 11 3.84 -11.22 17.68
CA ASN A 11 4.89 -11.67 16.78
C ASN A 11 5.94 -12.42 17.61
N TYR A 12 6.04 -13.73 17.38
CA TYR A 12 6.98 -14.59 18.10
C TYR A 12 8.40 -14.45 17.55
N ARG A 13 9.38 -14.73 18.39
CA ARG A 13 10.78 -14.73 17.99
C ARG A 13 11.05 -15.80 16.95
N MET A 14 12.08 -15.55 16.13
CA MET A 14 12.56 -16.49 15.12
C MET A 14 13.00 -17.81 15.76
N SER A 15 12.44 -18.91 15.27
CA SER A 15 12.89 -20.24 15.66
C SER A 15 14.18 -20.66 14.93
N ASN A 16 14.88 -21.68 15.42
CA ASN A 16 16.06 -22.21 14.76
C ASN A 16 15.75 -22.74 13.35
N VAL A 17 14.54 -23.26 13.12
CA VAL A 17 14.09 -23.70 11.79
C VAL A 17 14.03 -22.52 10.84
N ILE A 18 13.38 -21.43 11.23
CA ILE A 18 13.32 -20.19 10.44
C ILE A 18 14.71 -19.62 10.22
N ALA A 19 15.57 -19.60 11.24
CA ALA A 19 16.96 -19.16 11.12
C ALA A 19 17.74 -20.02 10.11
N GLY A 20 17.51 -21.32 10.07
CA GLY A 20 18.09 -22.24 9.09
C GLY A 20 17.65 -21.91 7.66
N VAL A 21 16.36 -21.64 7.43
CA VAL A 21 15.83 -21.22 6.13
C VAL A 21 16.46 -19.88 5.69
N VAL A 22 16.50 -18.89 6.57
CA VAL A 22 17.12 -17.58 6.28
C VAL A 22 18.59 -17.75 5.91
N ARG A 23 19.35 -18.57 6.67
CA ARG A 23 20.75 -18.86 6.37
C ARG A 23 20.92 -19.52 5.01
N GLY A 24 20.02 -20.43 4.62
CA GLY A 24 20.02 -21.08 3.30
C GLY A 24 19.75 -20.12 2.15
N GLN A 25 18.96 -19.08 2.37
CA GLN A 25 18.62 -18.06 1.36
C GLN A 25 19.64 -16.92 1.27
N PHE A 26 20.40 -16.68 2.34
CA PHE A 26 21.32 -15.55 2.42
C PHE A 26 22.32 -15.45 1.25
N PRO A 27 22.92 -16.56 0.72
CA PRO A 27 23.84 -16.46 -0.41
C PRO A 27 23.22 -15.89 -1.69
N TYR A 28 21.89 -15.91 -1.82
CA TYR A 28 21.16 -15.45 -3.01
C TYR A 28 20.56 -14.04 -2.83
N LEU A 29 20.81 -13.40 -1.70
CA LEU A 29 20.16 -12.12 -1.35
C LEU A 29 20.42 -11.04 -2.40
N GLU A 30 21.66 -10.84 -2.80
CA GLU A 30 22.05 -9.80 -3.77
C GLU A 30 21.44 -10.07 -5.16
N GLU A 31 21.40 -11.33 -5.57
CA GLU A 31 20.72 -11.73 -6.80
C GLU A 31 19.24 -11.40 -6.76
N HIS A 32 18.56 -11.74 -5.66
CA HIS A 32 17.14 -11.43 -5.50
C HIS A 32 16.87 -9.92 -5.48
N ILE A 33 17.71 -9.13 -4.80
CA ILE A 33 17.59 -7.66 -4.81
C ILE A 33 17.73 -7.12 -6.24
N ALA A 34 18.70 -7.62 -7.00
CA ALA A 34 18.90 -7.20 -8.38
C ALA A 34 17.69 -7.56 -9.29
N GLN A 35 17.13 -8.76 -9.13
CA GLN A 35 15.93 -9.18 -9.86
C GLN A 35 14.73 -8.29 -9.51
N LYS A 36 14.49 -8.04 -8.22
CA LYS A 36 13.40 -7.16 -7.74
C LYS A 36 13.57 -5.72 -8.25
N LYS A 37 14.79 -5.21 -8.25
CA LYS A 37 15.09 -3.89 -8.82
C LYS A 37 14.77 -3.84 -10.31
N ALA A 38 15.16 -4.87 -11.08
CA ALA A 38 14.86 -4.93 -12.50
C ALA A 38 13.35 -4.93 -12.80
N ILE A 39 12.56 -5.66 -12.00
CA ILE A 39 11.09 -5.66 -12.09
C ILE A 39 10.53 -4.25 -11.80
N TYR A 40 11.00 -3.60 -10.73
CA TYR A 40 10.58 -2.25 -10.37
C TYR A 40 10.88 -1.23 -11.48
N GLU A 41 12.09 -1.24 -12.02
CA GLU A 41 12.50 -0.30 -13.10
C GLU A 41 11.71 -0.55 -14.39
N ARG A 42 11.38 -1.82 -14.68
CA ARG A 42 10.50 -2.15 -15.81
C ARG A 42 9.10 -1.55 -15.63
N TYR A 43 8.48 -1.70 -14.47
CA TYR A 43 7.19 -1.04 -14.20
C TYR A 43 7.28 0.47 -14.31
N LYS A 44 8.33 1.06 -13.75
CA LYS A 44 8.57 2.51 -13.80
C LYS A 44 8.67 3.02 -15.24
N GLU A 45 9.29 2.24 -16.14
CA GLU A 45 9.40 2.59 -17.55
C GLU A 45 8.07 2.42 -18.29
N GLU A 46 7.43 1.25 -18.16
CA GLU A 46 6.19 0.92 -18.86
C GLU A 46 4.99 1.80 -18.46
N PHE A 47 5.02 2.33 -17.23
CA PHE A 47 3.95 3.21 -16.73
C PHE A 47 4.18 4.69 -17.05
N LYS A 48 5.24 5.04 -17.76
CA LYS A 48 5.45 6.43 -18.21
C LYS A 48 4.27 6.92 -19.06
N GLY A 49 3.75 8.08 -18.68
CA GLY A 49 2.59 8.67 -19.35
C GLY A 49 1.22 8.18 -18.86
N LEU A 50 1.18 7.13 -18.03
CA LEU A 50 -0.05 6.71 -17.37
C LEU A 50 -0.31 7.56 -16.10
N PRO A 51 -1.57 7.72 -15.70
CA PRO A 51 -1.93 8.51 -14.51
C PRO A 51 -1.68 7.74 -13.20
N VAL A 52 -0.48 7.19 -13.05
CA VAL A 52 -0.04 6.45 -11.87
C VAL A 52 1.37 6.87 -11.46
N LYS A 53 1.76 6.59 -10.23
CA LYS A 53 3.12 6.81 -9.73
C LYS A 53 3.60 5.56 -8.99
N MET A 54 4.84 5.16 -9.26
CA MET A 54 5.52 4.12 -8.50
C MET A 54 5.99 4.66 -7.14
N ASN A 55 6.14 3.75 -6.15
CA ASN A 55 6.74 4.11 -4.87
C ASN A 55 8.14 4.71 -5.08
N PRO A 56 8.37 5.95 -4.58
CA PRO A 56 9.67 6.59 -4.75
C PRO A 56 10.71 6.02 -3.80
N TYR A 57 11.97 6.14 -4.16
CA TYR A 57 13.12 5.98 -3.27
C TYR A 57 14.17 7.06 -3.57
N ASP A 58 15.01 7.37 -2.60
CA ASP A 58 16.10 8.31 -2.74
C ASP A 58 17.37 7.56 -3.14
N GLU A 59 17.77 7.67 -4.40
CA GLU A 59 18.92 6.98 -4.97
C GLU A 59 20.26 7.37 -4.30
N ASN A 60 20.32 8.53 -3.65
CA ASN A 60 21.55 9.03 -3.03
C ASN A 60 21.66 8.67 -1.55
N ASN A 61 20.51 8.47 -0.86
CA ASN A 61 20.48 8.32 0.59
C ASN A 61 19.77 7.04 1.07
N SER A 62 19.40 6.13 0.15
CA SER A 62 18.74 4.89 0.51
C SER A 62 19.17 3.71 -0.35
N GLU A 63 19.23 2.54 0.26
CA GLU A 63 19.49 1.25 -0.39
C GLU A 63 18.29 0.34 -0.22
N PRO A 64 17.22 0.50 -1.02
CA PRO A 64 16.04 -0.34 -0.92
C PRO A 64 16.32 -1.75 -1.44
N ASN A 65 15.69 -2.74 -0.81
CA ASN A 65 15.74 -4.13 -1.28
C ASN A 65 14.69 -4.44 -2.36
N PHE A 66 13.87 -3.47 -2.76
CA PHE A 66 12.81 -3.59 -3.76
C PHE A 66 11.83 -4.73 -3.48
N TRP A 67 11.59 -5.05 -2.21
CA TRP A 67 10.70 -6.14 -1.81
C TRP A 67 9.36 -6.11 -2.54
N LEU A 68 8.76 -4.93 -2.68
CA LEU A 68 7.50 -4.74 -3.38
C LEU A 68 7.58 -3.58 -4.36
N SER A 69 7.02 -3.81 -5.54
CA SER A 69 6.72 -2.76 -6.51
C SER A 69 5.30 -2.26 -6.26
N CYS A 70 5.18 -1.04 -5.73
CA CYS A 70 3.89 -0.45 -5.42
C CYS A 70 3.59 0.70 -6.36
N MET A 71 2.31 0.88 -6.70
CA MET A 71 1.86 2.05 -7.44
C MET A 71 0.69 2.74 -6.75
N ILE A 72 0.53 4.01 -7.01
CA ILE A 72 -0.59 4.83 -6.58
C ILE A 72 -1.24 5.48 -7.80
N ILE A 73 -2.57 5.39 -7.90
CA ILE A 73 -3.35 6.01 -8.99
C ILE A 73 -3.46 7.51 -8.70
N ASN A 74 -3.30 8.36 -9.72
CA ASN A 74 -3.52 9.79 -9.57
C ASN A 74 -4.98 10.07 -9.15
N PRO A 75 -5.25 11.06 -8.30
CA PRO A 75 -6.61 11.36 -7.82
C PRO A 75 -7.64 11.54 -8.95
N ASP A 76 -7.25 12.23 -10.01
CA ASP A 76 -8.14 12.53 -11.14
C ASP A 76 -8.46 11.29 -12.01
N ALA A 77 -7.66 10.24 -11.88
CA ALA A 77 -7.86 8.96 -12.57
C ALA A 77 -8.55 7.90 -11.70
N MET A 78 -8.99 8.27 -10.49
CA MET A 78 -9.77 7.38 -9.64
C MET A 78 -11.24 7.35 -10.04
N CYS A 79 -11.79 6.15 -10.24
CA CYS A 79 -13.23 5.97 -10.28
C CYS A 79 -13.83 6.04 -8.86
N LYS A 80 -15.14 6.22 -8.78
CA LYS A 80 -15.83 6.24 -7.49
C LYS A 80 -15.77 4.88 -6.83
N GLN A 81 -15.22 4.84 -5.61
CA GLN A 81 -15.20 3.63 -4.77
C GLN A 81 -15.64 3.94 -3.34
N VAL A 82 -16.22 2.94 -2.69
CA VAL A 82 -16.55 2.94 -1.27
C VAL A 82 -15.89 1.72 -0.65
N ARG A 83 -15.00 1.93 0.30
CA ARG A 83 -14.37 0.86 1.07
C ARG A 83 -15.06 0.72 2.41
N GLY A 84 -15.87 -0.33 2.53
CA GLY A 84 -16.43 -0.77 3.81
C GLY A 84 -15.40 -1.53 4.64
N GLU A 85 -15.82 -2.14 5.72
CA GLU A 85 -14.95 -2.96 6.55
C GLU A 85 -14.65 -4.33 5.93
N GLN A 86 -15.60 -4.88 5.19
CA GLN A 86 -15.54 -6.23 4.64
C GLN A 86 -15.61 -6.27 3.11
N GLU A 87 -16.07 -5.20 2.49
CA GLU A 87 -16.25 -5.16 1.03
C GLU A 87 -15.83 -3.83 0.43
N VAL A 88 -15.53 -3.85 -0.85
CA VAL A 88 -15.32 -2.66 -1.68
C VAL A 88 -16.35 -2.65 -2.79
N LEU A 89 -17.07 -1.55 -2.91
CA LEU A 89 -17.95 -1.27 -4.02
C LEU A 89 -17.31 -0.19 -4.88
N TYR A 90 -17.32 -0.36 -6.19
CA TYR A 90 -16.86 0.67 -7.12
C TYR A 90 -17.77 0.77 -8.34
N THR A 91 -17.74 1.93 -8.98
CA THR A 91 -18.51 2.17 -10.19
C THR A 91 -17.52 2.35 -11.34
N PRO A 92 -17.48 1.44 -12.32
CA PRO A 92 -16.61 1.59 -13.47
C PRO A 92 -16.89 2.91 -14.22
N GLU A 93 -15.81 3.59 -14.58
CA GLU A 93 -15.86 4.86 -15.31
C GLU A 93 -14.78 4.88 -16.39
N HIS A 94 -15.14 5.21 -17.63
CA HIS A 94 -14.19 5.22 -18.73
C HIS A 94 -12.99 6.15 -18.47
N GLY A 95 -11.78 5.63 -18.64
CA GLY A 95 -10.54 6.37 -18.39
C GLY A 95 -10.15 6.51 -16.92
N LYS A 96 -10.90 5.90 -16.00
CA LYS A 96 -10.61 5.86 -14.57
C LYS A 96 -10.64 4.44 -14.03
N SER A 97 -9.98 4.22 -12.91
CA SER A 97 -9.96 2.94 -12.25
C SER A 97 -9.78 3.08 -10.74
N CYS A 98 -9.79 1.95 -10.03
CA CYS A 98 -9.44 1.89 -8.61
C CYS A 98 -8.57 0.65 -8.33
N PRO A 99 -7.89 0.59 -7.16
CA PRO A 99 -7.06 -0.56 -6.82
C PRO A 99 -7.78 -1.91 -6.91
N THR A 100 -9.05 -1.97 -6.53
CA THR A 100 -9.84 -3.21 -6.59
C THR A 100 -10.05 -3.69 -8.01
N GLU A 101 -10.48 -2.81 -8.92
CA GLU A 101 -10.68 -3.13 -10.33
C GLU A 101 -9.39 -3.62 -10.99
N ILE A 102 -8.26 -2.94 -10.71
CA ILE A 102 -6.95 -3.35 -11.24
C ILE A 102 -6.53 -4.72 -10.69
N LEU A 103 -6.72 -4.97 -9.40
CA LEU A 103 -6.40 -6.26 -8.80
C LEU A 103 -7.26 -7.40 -9.38
N GLU A 104 -8.53 -7.15 -9.65
CA GLU A 104 -9.42 -8.10 -10.33
C GLU A 104 -8.95 -8.37 -11.77
N ALA A 105 -8.55 -7.35 -12.51
CA ALA A 105 -7.98 -7.49 -13.84
C ALA A 105 -6.68 -8.30 -13.84
N ILE A 106 -5.77 -8.05 -12.88
CA ILE A 106 -4.53 -8.82 -12.69
C ILE A 106 -4.86 -10.29 -12.37
N ALA A 107 -5.83 -10.53 -11.48
CA ALA A 107 -6.25 -11.87 -11.12
C ALA A 107 -6.86 -12.64 -12.31
N SER A 108 -7.55 -11.95 -13.23
CA SER A 108 -8.15 -12.57 -14.42
C SER A 108 -7.12 -13.21 -15.38
N ILE A 109 -5.87 -12.77 -15.33
CA ILE A 109 -4.75 -13.34 -16.10
C ILE A 109 -3.86 -14.27 -15.27
N ASN A 110 -4.39 -14.76 -14.14
CA ASN A 110 -3.67 -15.65 -13.22
C ASN A 110 -2.38 -15.06 -12.62
N ALA A 111 -2.35 -13.74 -12.44
CA ALA A 111 -1.30 -13.04 -11.69
C ALA A 111 -1.86 -12.52 -10.37
N GLU A 112 -1.01 -12.32 -9.38
CA GLU A 112 -1.43 -11.87 -8.06
C GLU A 112 -0.83 -10.50 -7.72
N GLY A 113 -1.70 -9.48 -7.59
CA GLY A 113 -1.39 -8.21 -6.94
C GLY A 113 -1.96 -8.19 -5.53
N ARG A 114 -1.55 -7.22 -4.73
CA ARG A 114 -2.01 -7.07 -3.35
C ARG A 114 -2.49 -5.64 -3.06
N PRO A 115 -3.51 -5.45 -2.21
CA PRO A 115 -3.83 -4.12 -1.72
C PRO A 115 -2.68 -3.58 -0.85
N ILE A 116 -2.52 -2.27 -0.82
CA ILE A 116 -1.66 -1.61 0.18
C ILE A 116 -2.23 -1.86 1.58
N TRP A 117 -1.36 -1.96 2.57
CA TRP A 117 -1.75 -2.20 3.96
C TRP A 117 -2.63 -1.08 4.51
N LYS A 118 -3.67 -1.48 5.21
CA LYS A 118 -4.52 -0.56 5.96
C LYS A 118 -3.69 0.07 7.09
N PRO A 119 -3.60 1.40 7.20
CA PRO A 119 -2.85 2.06 8.26
C PRO A 119 -3.29 1.65 9.66
N MET A 120 -2.36 1.65 10.61
CA MET A 120 -2.61 1.20 11.98
C MET A 120 -3.76 1.97 12.65
N HIS A 121 -3.84 3.28 12.47
CA HIS A 121 -4.91 4.10 13.03
C HIS A 121 -6.30 3.82 12.42
N MET A 122 -6.34 3.16 11.26
CA MET A 122 -7.58 2.73 10.61
C MET A 122 -7.97 1.29 10.98
N GLN A 123 -7.14 0.57 11.72
CA GLN A 123 -7.45 -0.78 12.16
C GLN A 123 -8.59 -0.78 13.18
N PRO A 124 -9.57 -1.71 13.11
CA PRO A 124 -10.68 -1.76 14.05
C PRO A 124 -10.25 -1.80 15.51
N ILE A 125 -9.18 -2.51 15.82
CA ILE A 125 -8.63 -2.63 17.17
C ILE A 125 -8.17 -1.30 17.77
N TYR A 126 -7.83 -0.30 16.93
CA TYR A 126 -7.34 1.01 17.37
C TYR A 126 -8.36 2.14 17.21
N ARG A 127 -9.62 1.85 16.84
CA ARG A 127 -10.65 2.86 16.60
C ARG A 127 -10.89 3.82 17.75
N MET A 128 -10.73 3.34 18.97
CA MET A 128 -10.96 4.13 20.18
C MET A 128 -9.70 4.87 20.65
N ASN A 129 -8.57 4.61 20.01
CA ASN A 129 -7.32 5.24 20.36
C ASN A 129 -7.17 6.57 19.61
N GLY A 130 -6.55 7.56 20.28
CA GLY A 130 -6.10 8.75 19.61
C GLY A 130 -4.73 8.55 18.98
N PHE A 131 -4.37 9.39 18.02
CA PHE A 131 -3.03 9.45 17.46
C PHE A 131 -2.55 10.90 17.33
N ILE A 132 -1.23 11.06 17.24
CA ILE A 132 -0.60 12.38 17.14
C ILE A 132 -0.57 12.77 15.66
N THR A 133 -1.10 13.93 15.33
CA THR A 133 -1.01 14.50 13.99
C THR A 133 0.31 15.23 13.79
N ARG A 134 0.66 15.49 12.54
CA ARG A 134 1.86 16.25 12.17
C ARG A 134 1.87 17.65 12.74
N GLU A 135 0.72 18.26 12.86
CA GLU A 135 0.51 19.61 13.40
C GLU A 135 0.75 19.70 14.92
N GLY A 136 0.91 18.56 15.59
CA GLY A 136 1.20 18.51 17.03
C GLY A 136 0.08 19.03 17.94
N ASN A 137 -1.10 19.29 17.39
CA ASN A 137 -2.22 19.92 18.08
C ASN A 137 -3.14 18.93 18.82
N GLY A 138 -2.60 17.79 19.23
CA GLY A 138 -3.30 16.82 20.05
C GLY A 138 -3.68 15.54 19.34
N ARG A 139 -4.50 14.73 20.01
CA ARG A 139 -4.91 13.43 19.51
C ARG A 139 -6.12 13.57 18.58
N ALA A 140 -5.92 13.36 17.29
CA ALA A 140 -7.04 13.16 16.39
C ALA A 140 -7.76 11.86 16.75
N LYS A 141 -9.08 11.85 16.67
CA LYS A 141 -9.87 10.63 16.78
C LYS A 141 -9.92 9.94 15.43
N THR A 142 -9.69 8.64 15.40
CA THR A 142 -9.65 7.83 14.17
C THR A 142 -10.89 7.97 13.30
N ASN A 143 -12.07 8.16 13.89
CA ASN A 143 -13.33 8.33 13.15
C ASN A 143 -13.35 9.56 12.21
N ALA A 144 -12.58 10.60 12.49
CA ALA A 144 -12.47 11.76 11.60
C ALA A 144 -11.73 11.44 10.30
N TYR A 145 -10.92 10.38 10.29
CA TYR A 145 -10.11 9.94 9.15
C TYR A 145 -10.72 8.77 8.37
N ILE A 146 -11.63 8.00 8.97
CA ILE A 146 -12.33 6.89 8.29
C ILE A 146 -13.36 7.41 7.29
N SER A 147 -13.93 8.56 7.50
CA SER A 147 -15.06 9.12 6.72
C SER A 147 -14.67 9.97 5.52
N GLY A 148 -13.49 9.78 4.93
CA GLY A 148 -13.19 10.39 3.64
C GLY A 148 -12.20 11.55 3.65
N GLY A 149 -11.32 11.58 4.61
CA GLY A 149 -10.10 12.36 4.59
C GLY A 149 -10.30 13.87 4.61
N ALA A 150 -9.90 14.50 5.71
CA ALA A 150 -9.72 15.93 5.72
C ALA A 150 -8.64 16.31 4.69
N THR A 151 -8.92 17.29 3.85
CA THR A 151 -7.94 17.92 2.98
C THR A 151 -7.43 19.21 3.62
N GLY A 152 -6.14 19.49 3.46
CA GLY A 152 -5.55 20.74 3.86
C GLY A 152 -6.03 21.92 3.00
N ALA A 153 -5.65 23.14 3.37
CA ALA A 153 -5.95 24.34 2.61
C ALA A 153 -5.38 24.32 1.17
N ASP A 154 -4.36 23.50 0.93
CA ASP A 154 -3.74 23.25 -0.38
C ASP A 154 -4.43 22.13 -1.20
N GLY A 155 -5.55 21.62 -0.72
CA GLY A 155 -6.30 20.54 -1.36
C GLY A 155 -5.67 19.15 -1.24
N LYS A 156 -4.55 19.01 -0.52
CA LYS A 156 -3.88 17.71 -0.35
C LYS A 156 -4.45 16.94 0.84
N PRO A 157 -4.46 15.61 0.78
CA PRO A 157 -4.86 14.78 1.91
C PRO A 157 -4.01 15.06 3.14
N LEU A 158 -4.64 15.28 4.28
CA LEU A 158 -3.95 15.42 5.57
C LEU A 158 -3.45 14.08 6.11
N ASP A 159 -4.17 13.00 5.80
CA ASP A 159 -3.78 11.63 6.14
C ASP A 159 -3.17 10.93 4.92
N ILE A 160 -1.85 11.01 4.79
CA ILE A 160 -1.11 10.41 3.69
C ILE A 160 -1.24 8.89 3.69
N GLY A 161 -1.25 8.25 4.86
CA GLY A 161 -1.39 6.80 4.98
C GLY A 161 -2.74 6.32 4.45
N MET A 162 -3.81 7.00 4.80
CA MET A 162 -5.14 6.71 4.29
C MET A 162 -5.24 6.95 2.77
N ASP A 163 -4.67 8.05 2.27
CA ASP A 163 -4.66 8.37 0.85
C ASP A 163 -3.96 7.27 0.03
N ILE A 164 -2.76 6.86 0.46
CA ILE A 164 -2.02 5.75 -0.17
C ILE A 164 -2.83 4.45 -0.12
N PHE A 165 -3.44 4.14 1.01
CA PHE A 165 -4.29 2.95 1.15
C PHE A 165 -5.47 2.96 0.17
N HIS A 166 -6.10 4.11 -0.04
CA HIS A 166 -7.26 4.23 -0.93
C HIS A 166 -6.91 4.12 -2.42
N ARG A 167 -5.75 4.61 -2.82
CA ARG A 167 -5.35 4.72 -4.23
C ARG A 167 -4.23 3.79 -4.65
N GLY A 168 -3.62 3.09 -3.69
CA GLY A 168 -2.44 2.28 -3.91
C GLY A 168 -2.71 0.79 -3.98
N LEU A 169 -1.81 0.09 -4.67
CA LEU A 169 -1.73 -1.38 -4.71
C LEU A 169 -0.29 -1.83 -4.91
N CYS A 170 -0.03 -3.09 -4.56
CA CYS A 170 1.22 -3.77 -4.83
C CYS A 170 1.05 -4.59 -6.10
N LEU A 171 1.99 -4.42 -7.02
CA LEU A 171 2.04 -5.15 -8.28
C LEU A 171 2.70 -6.52 -8.10
N PRO A 172 2.44 -7.48 -9.00
CA PRO A 172 3.21 -8.73 -9.06
C PRO A 172 4.70 -8.43 -9.19
N SER A 173 5.51 -9.04 -8.35
CA SER A 173 6.96 -8.76 -8.30
C SER A 173 7.81 -10.00 -8.00
N ASP A 174 7.29 -11.20 -8.26
CA ASP A 174 7.99 -12.48 -8.16
C ASP A 174 8.29 -13.06 -9.54
#